data_de0fe44fda9b622b926f31d12fe5b8b6
#
_entry.id   de0fe44fda9b622b926f31d12fe5b8b6
#
_cell.length_a   1.000
_cell.length_b   1.000
_cell.length_c   1.000
_cell.angle_alpha   90.00
_cell.angle_beta   90.00
_cell.angle_gamma   90.00
#
_symmetry.space_group_name_H-M   'P 1'
#
loop_
_entity.id
_entity.type
_entity.pdbx_description
1 polymer ?
#
loop_
_entity_poly.entity_id
_entity_poly.type
_entity_poly.pdbx_seq_one_letter_code
_entity_poly.pdbx_strand_id
1 'polypeptide(L)'
;MKCHISNDAFLVYLLIEGRMIYQLDELQCIGQGCSKMVFQHPEDENKIIKVMNPNRVDEDGGWKGHGKLKRRMSQGVYRQFRRELLQYLQLCKNHYKNNIFSFPVEMPYGFVKTSVGLGFVTEKIVCPSGEGMTLFELCKSHQFEEKHAKALDDFFQLCCDLHIIFGEVNIAGIMYTEQRNNKPEFVLVDGMGEKLFIPIRAMSKRINAHNVRKTERKIRAQMQQMLNLKDELLPLS
;
A
#
# COMPACT_ATOMS: atom_id res chain seq x y z
N MET A 1 -27.71 -20.73 -24.19
CA MET A 1 -28.31 -19.38 -24.39
C MET A 1 -27.17 -18.45 -24.82
N LYS A 2 -27.03 -18.16 -26.12
CA LYS A 2 -25.98 -17.24 -26.63
C LYS A 2 -26.49 -15.80 -26.45
N CYS A 3 -25.86 -15.05 -25.54
CA CYS A 3 -26.08 -13.60 -25.47
C CYS A 3 -25.46 -12.97 -26.72
N HIS A 4 -26.29 -12.53 -27.65
CA HIS A 4 -25.88 -11.60 -28.72
C HIS A 4 -25.77 -10.21 -28.12
N ILE A 5 -24.56 -9.82 -27.72
CA ILE A 5 -24.23 -8.41 -27.48
C ILE A 5 -24.09 -7.80 -28.89
N SER A 6 -24.88 -6.76 -29.19
CA SER A 6 -24.78 -6.07 -30.50
C SER A 6 -23.37 -5.48 -30.65
N ASN A 7 -22.76 -5.59 -31.82
CA ASN A 7 -21.45 -5.04 -32.13
C ASN A 7 -21.31 -3.55 -31.75
N ASP A 8 -22.42 -2.81 -31.85
CA ASP A 8 -22.45 -1.37 -31.54
C ASP A 8 -22.27 -1.09 -30.02
N ALA A 9 -22.89 -1.92 -29.14
CA ALA A 9 -22.71 -1.79 -27.69
C ALA A 9 -21.28 -2.14 -27.26
N PHE A 10 -20.66 -3.12 -27.91
CA PHE A 10 -19.26 -3.50 -27.64
C PHE A 10 -18.26 -2.43 -28.13
N LEU A 11 -18.53 -1.81 -29.28
CA LEU A 11 -17.71 -0.70 -29.81
C LEU A 11 -17.84 0.55 -28.93
N VAL A 12 -19.05 0.89 -28.46
CA VAL A 12 -19.30 2.00 -27.54
C VAL A 12 -18.59 1.75 -26.21
N TYR A 13 -18.66 0.52 -25.68
CA TYR A 13 -17.95 0.15 -24.44
C TYR A 13 -16.43 0.29 -24.58
N LEU A 14 -15.84 -0.20 -25.68
CA LEU A 14 -14.40 -0.01 -25.99
C LEU A 14 -14.00 1.45 -26.17
N LEU A 15 -14.88 2.27 -26.74
CA LEU A 15 -14.64 3.72 -26.94
C LEU A 15 -14.74 4.51 -25.63
N ILE A 16 -15.56 4.04 -24.68
CA ILE A 16 -15.71 4.65 -23.34
C ILE A 16 -14.55 4.26 -22.44
N GLU A 17 -14.20 2.96 -22.33
CA GLU A 17 -13.09 2.50 -21.50
C GLU A 17 -11.72 3.05 -21.95
N GLY A 18 -11.52 3.27 -23.24
CA GLY A 18 -10.26 3.78 -23.79
C GLY A 18 -9.96 5.24 -23.49
N ARG A 19 -10.89 6.03 -22.94
CA ARG A 19 -10.78 7.50 -22.84
C ARG A 19 -10.99 8.09 -21.46
N MET A 20 -11.41 7.33 -20.46
CA MET A 20 -11.65 7.91 -19.14
C MET A 20 -10.32 8.30 -18.48
N ILE A 21 -10.11 9.59 -18.31
CA ILE A 21 -9.03 10.18 -17.53
C ILE A 21 -9.67 10.76 -16.28
N TYR A 22 -9.35 10.23 -15.13
CA TYR A 22 -9.84 10.75 -13.86
C TYR A 22 -9.20 12.11 -13.56
N GLN A 23 -10.03 13.14 -13.41
CA GLN A 23 -9.60 14.48 -13.01
C GLN A 23 -9.44 14.49 -11.49
N LEU A 24 -8.22 14.74 -10.99
CA LEU A 24 -7.95 14.62 -9.55
C LEU A 24 -8.60 15.72 -8.71
N ASP A 25 -8.90 16.87 -9.29
CA ASP A 25 -9.65 17.96 -8.67
C ASP A 25 -11.14 17.63 -8.46
N GLU A 26 -11.67 16.65 -9.20
CA GLU A 26 -13.02 16.12 -9.05
C GLU A 26 -13.09 14.95 -8.05
N LEU A 27 -11.95 14.40 -7.61
CA LEU A 27 -11.90 13.27 -6.70
C LEU A 27 -11.66 13.69 -5.25
N GLN A 28 -12.29 12.97 -4.32
CA GLN A 28 -12.03 13.13 -2.90
C GLN A 28 -10.62 12.65 -2.55
N CYS A 29 -9.74 13.58 -2.15
CA CYS A 29 -8.45 13.24 -1.56
C CYS A 29 -8.66 12.74 -0.13
N ILE A 30 -8.27 11.49 0.15
CA ILE A 30 -8.42 10.84 1.46
C ILE A 30 -7.10 10.66 2.20
N GLY A 31 -5.97 10.95 1.53
CA GLY A 31 -4.65 10.86 2.14
C GLY A 31 -3.57 11.49 1.29
N GLN A 32 -2.58 12.10 1.95
CA GLN A 32 -1.44 12.70 1.29
C GLN A 32 -0.16 12.40 2.06
N GLY A 33 0.72 11.64 1.41
CA GLY A 33 2.05 11.35 1.88
C GLY A 33 3.10 12.19 1.15
N CYS A 34 4.36 12.02 1.53
CA CYS A 34 5.48 12.71 0.89
C CYS A 34 5.60 12.36 -0.61
N SER A 35 5.41 11.08 -0.97
CA SER A 35 5.63 10.57 -2.34
C SER A 35 4.35 10.29 -3.11
N LYS A 36 3.24 10.06 -2.43
CA LYS A 36 1.95 9.65 -3.02
C LYS A 36 0.81 10.50 -2.46
N MET A 37 -0.22 10.67 -3.27
CA MET A 37 -1.56 11.13 -2.88
C MET A 37 -2.54 9.99 -3.08
N VAL A 38 -3.55 9.90 -2.24
CA VAL A 38 -4.55 8.82 -2.23
C VAL A 38 -5.93 9.44 -2.39
N PHE A 39 -6.67 8.94 -3.36
CA PHE A 39 -8.02 9.40 -3.67
C PHE A 39 -9.02 8.27 -3.54
N GLN A 40 -10.25 8.59 -3.15
CA GLN A 40 -11.35 7.65 -3.24
C GLN A 40 -11.64 7.32 -4.70
N HIS A 41 -11.82 6.02 -5.01
CA HIS A 41 -12.26 5.64 -6.35
C HIS A 41 -13.70 6.09 -6.55
N PRO A 42 -14.04 6.80 -7.66
CA PRO A 42 -15.37 7.41 -7.83
C PRO A 42 -16.50 6.41 -8.05
N GLU A 43 -16.18 5.23 -8.59
CA GLU A 43 -17.16 4.19 -8.96
C GLU A 43 -17.19 3.01 -7.99
N ASP A 44 -16.25 2.92 -7.05
CA ASP A 44 -16.15 1.81 -6.12
C ASP A 44 -15.62 2.28 -4.76
N GLU A 45 -16.49 2.27 -3.76
CA GLU A 45 -16.16 2.72 -2.40
C GLU A 45 -15.10 1.86 -1.70
N ASN A 46 -14.91 0.62 -2.16
CA ASN A 46 -13.92 -0.33 -1.61
C ASN A 46 -12.54 -0.21 -2.28
N LYS A 47 -12.36 0.74 -3.18
CA LYS A 47 -11.10 0.98 -3.89
C LYS A 47 -10.60 2.40 -3.71
N ILE A 48 -9.30 2.53 -3.85
CA ILE A 48 -8.60 3.82 -3.86
C ILE A 48 -7.71 3.93 -5.09
N ILE A 49 -7.43 5.17 -5.48
CA ILE A 49 -6.48 5.50 -6.54
C ILE A 49 -5.27 6.18 -5.89
N LYS A 50 -4.11 5.57 -6.00
CA LYS A 50 -2.83 6.13 -5.56
C LYS A 50 -2.14 6.78 -6.75
N VAL A 51 -1.77 8.05 -6.64
CA VAL A 51 -0.98 8.76 -7.65
C VAL A 51 0.32 9.25 -7.06
N MET A 52 1.35 9.41 -7.89
CA MET A 52 2.58 10.04 -7.44
C MET A 52 2.34 11.53 -7.22
N ASN A 53 2.87 12.07 -6.10
CA ASN A 53 2.70 13.49 -5.79
C ASN A 53 3.34 14.36 -6.89
N PRO A 54 2.55 15.09 -7.68
CA PRO A 54 3.05 15.83 -8.86
C PRO A 54 4.08 16.90 -8.47
N ASN A 55 4.01 17.43 -7.24
CA ASN A 55 4.99 18.40 -6.74
C ASN A 55 6.41 17.80 -6.60
N ARG A 56 6.53 16.48 -6.59
CA ARG A 56 7.80 15.74 -6.44
C ARG A 56 8.27 15.09 -7.74
N VAL A 57 7.45 15.12 -8.79
CA VAL A 57 7.75 14.52 -10.10
C VAL A 57 8.31 15.61 -11.03
N ASP A 58 9.37 15.29 -11.76
CA ASP A 58 9.92 16.17 -12.81
C ASP A 58 9.25 15.92 -14.17
N GLU A 59 9.60 16.71 -15.18
CA GLU A 59 9.04 16.64 -16.52
C GLU A 59 9.32 15.31 -17.24
N ASP A 60 10.37 14.61 -16.87
CA ASP A 60 10.77 13.31 -17.42
C ASP A 60 10.13 12.12 -16.66
N GLY A 61 9.25 12.37 -15.69
CA GLY A 61 8.63 11.33 -14.86
C GLY A 61 9.59 10.74 -13.82
N GLY A 62 10.68 11.45 -13.49
CA GLY A 62 11.59 11.11 -12.41
C GLY A 62 11.26 11.86 -11.11
N TRP A 63 12.02 11.58 -10.05
CA TRP A 63 11.93 12.36 -8.82
C TRP A 63 12.73 13.64 -8.93
N LYS A 64 12.15 14.79 -8.59
CA LYS A 64 12.86 16.07 -8.48
C LYS A 64 14.09 15.92 -7.58
N GLY A 65 15.22 16.47 -8.03
CA GLY A 65 16.48 16.42 -7.29
C GLY A 65 17.34 15.16 -7.53
N HIS A 66 16.88 14.19 -8.32
CA HIS A 66 17.71 13.06 -8.71
C HIS A 66 18.63 13.40 -9.88
N GLY A 67 19.90 12.93 -9.82
CA GLY A 67 20.87 13.12 -10.90
C GLY A 67 20.48 12.42 -12.21
N LYS A 68 20.94 12.95 -13.35
CA LYS A 68 20.60 12.51 -14.72
C LYS A 68 20.74 10.99 -14.94
N LEU A 69 21.77 10.36 -14.39
CA LEU A 69 22.01 8.92 -14.54
C LEU A 69 20.89 8.10 -13.85
N LYS A 70 20.44 8.51 -12.67
CA LYS A 70 19.39 7.84 -11.91
C LYS A 70 18.02 7.99 -12.58
N ARG A 71 17.77 9.10 -13.27
CA ARG A 71 16.56 9.33 -14.09
C ARG A 71 16.49 8.35 -15.26
N ARG A 72 17.62 8.10 -15.93
CA ARG A 72 17.69 7.28 -17.16
C ARG A 72 17.57 5.77 -16.91
N MET A 73 17.91 5.29 -15.71
CA MET A 73 18.03 3.86 -15.38
C MET A 73 16.77 3.22 -14.77
N SER A 74 15.66 3.94 -14.62
CA SER A 74 14.51 3.39 -13.91
C SER A 74 13.18 3.79 -14.56
N GLN A 75 12.11 3.08 -14.19
CA GLN A 75 10.73 3.47 -14.55
C GLN A 75 10.30 4.77 -13.82
N GLY A 76 11.23 5.65 -13.49
CA GLY A 76 10.98 6.90 -12.81
C GLY A 76 10.24 6.67 -11.48
N VAL A 77 9.25 7.52 -11.24
CA VAL A 77 8.42 7.47 -10.03
C VAL A 77 7.59 6.19 -9.93
N TYR A 78 7.18 5.59 -11.05
CA TYR A 78 6.36 4.37 -11.09
C TYR A 78 7.08 3.09 -10.65
N ARG A 79 8.38 3.16 -10.37
CA ARG A 79 9.12 2.07 -9.75
C ARG A 79 8.50 1.62 -8.42
N GLN A 80 7.84 2.50 -7.69
CA GLN A 80 7.13 2.14 -6.45
C GLN A 80 5.96 1.21 -6.76
N PHE A 81 5.07 1.60 -7.67
CA PHE A 81 3.93 0.76 -8.09
C PHE A 81 4.37 -0.60 -8.63
N ARG A 82 5.43 -0.61 -9.46
CA ARG A 82 6.00 -1.86 -9.96
C ARG A 82 6.42 -2.79 -8.82
N ARG A 83 7.09 -2.28 -7.79
CA ARG A 83 7.55 -3.11 -6.66
C ARG A 83 6.39 -3.73 -5.89
N GLU A 84 5.37 -2.93 -5.61
CA GLU A 84 4.16 -3.35 -4.91
C GLU A 84 3.42 -4.43 -5.71
N LEU A 85 3.20 -4.20 -7.00
CA LEU A 85 2.56 -5.16 -7.90
C LEU A 85 3.36 -6.47 -8.01
N LEU A 86 4.68 -6.39 -8.23
CA LEU A 86 5.52 -7.59 -8.34
C LEU A 86 5.56 -8.39 -7.05
N GLN A 87 5.53 -7.75 -5.87
CA GLN A 87 5.44 -8.43 -4.59
C GLN A 87 4.13 -9.21 -4.49
N TYR A 88 2.99 -8.61 -4.84
CA TYR A 88 1.70 -9.28 -4.83
C TYR A 88 1.65 -10.46 -5.79
N LEU A 89 2.11 -10.29 -7.04
CA LEU A 89 2.18 -11.37 -8.02
C LEU A 89 3.09 -12.53 -7.57
N GLN A 90 4.20 -12.22 -6.88
CA GLN A 90 5.09 -13.25 -6.32
C GLN A 90 4.39 -14.05 -5.21
N LEU A 91 3.58 -13.41 -4.38
CA LEU A 91 2.76 -14.08 -3.37
C LEU A 91 1.73 -15.00 -4.02
N CYS A 92 1.00 -14.52 -5.01
CA CYS A 92 0.04 -15.33 -5.78
C CYS A 92 0.72 -16.56 -6.41
N LYS A 93 1.89 -16.36 -7.04
CA LYS A 93 2.67 -17.46 -7.64
C LYS A 93 3.09 -18.49 -6.59
N ASN A 94 3.56 -18.06 -5.44
CA ASN A 94 4.02 -18.96 -4.36
C ASN A 94 2.88 -19.79 -3.76
N HIS A 95 1.66 -19.26 -3.80
CA HIS A 95 0.45 -19.89 -3.23
C HIS A 95 -0.53 -20.40 -4.30
N TYR A 96 -0.11 -20.47 -5.55
CA TYR A 96 -0.94 -20.86 -6.70
C TYR A 96 -1.68 -22.19 -6.49
N LYS A 97 -0.98 -23.22 -5.99
CA LYS A 97 -1.58 -24.55 -5.74
C LYS A 97 -2.71 -24.53 -4.71
N ASN A 98 -2.64 -23.61 -3.76
CA ASN A 98 -3.62 -23.50 -2.68
C ASN A 98 -4.76 -22.53 -3.01
N ASN A 99 -4.72 -21.92 -4.18
CA ASN A 99 -5.69 -20.91 -4.64
C ASN A 99 -5.90 -19.78 -3.61
N ILE A 100 -4.80 -19.32 -2.98
CA ILE A 100 -4.81 -18.26 -1.98
C ILE A 100 -4.35 -16.96 -2.63
N PHE A 101 -5.18 -15.92 -2.52
CA PHE A 101 -4.94 -14.59 -3.07
C PHE A 101 -5.12 -13.46 -2.05
N SER A 102 -5.49 -13.79 -0.80
CA SER A 102 -5.57 -12.84 0.31
C SER A 102 -4.31 -12.95 1.17
N PHE A 103 -3.59 -11.84 1.28
CA PHE A 103 -2.32 -11.74 2.00
C PHE A 103 -2.36 -10.51 2.92
N PRO A 104 -1.48 -10.39 3.93
CA PRO A 104 -1.40 -9.19 4.77
C PRO A 104 -0.74 -8.00 4.03
N VAL A 105 -1.10 -7.85 2.75
CA VAL A 105 -0.77 -6.72 1.88
C VAL A 105 -2.03 -6.28 1.14
N GLU A 106 -2.11 -5.03 0.75
CA GLU A 106 -3.24 -4.53 -0.03
C GLU A 106 -3.33 -5.23 -1.40
N MET A 107 -4.55 -5.48 -1.85
CA MET A 107 -4.79 -6.09 -3.16
C MET A 107 -4.72 -5.04 -4.27
N PRO A 108 -3.89 -5.24 -5.32
CA PRO A 108 -3.89 -4.39 -6.49
C PRO A 108 -5.00 -4.80 -7.47
N TYR A 109 -5.69 -3.81 -8.03
CA TYR A 109 -6.71 -4.02 -9.07
C TYR A 109 -6.25 -3.61 -10.47
N GLY A 110 -5.18 -2.79 -10.57
CA GLY A 110 -4.64 -2.36 -11.86
C GLY A 110 -4.27 -0.89 -11.92
N PHE A 111 -4.31 -0.33 -13.12
CA PHE A 111 -3.91 1.05 -13.36
C PHE A 111 -5.00 1.82 -14.10
N VAL A 112 -5.09 3.11 -13.79
CA VAL A 112 -5.99 4.06 -14.45
C VAL A 112 -5.22 5.29 -14.92
N LYS A 113 -5.77 5.99 -15.91
CA LYS A 113 -5.23 7.28 -16.36
C LYS A 113 -5.79 8.40 -15.48
N THR A 114 -4.94 9.30 -15.04
CA THR A 114 -5.35 10.49 -14.27
C THR A 114 -4.79 11.76 -14.92
N SER A 115 -5.31 12.92 -14.52
CA SER A 115 -4.83 14.22 -14.99
C SER A 115 -3.37 14.54 -14.63
N VAL A 116 -2.76 13.76 -13.70
CA VAL A 116 -1.35 13.93 -13.29
C VAL A 116 -0.48 12.70 -13.60
N GLY A 117 -0.95 11.78 -14.45
CA GLY A 117 -0.23 10.58 -14.85
C GLY A 117 -0.93 9.30 -14.48
N LEU A 118 -0.16 8.22 -14.28
CA LEU A 118 -0.71 6.90 -13.97
C LEU A 118 -1.13 6.79 -12.51
N GLY A 119 -2.38 6.40 -12.27
CA GLY A 119 -2.91 6.03 -10.97
C GLY A 119 -2.86 4.52 -10.76
N PHE A 120 -2.52 4.07 -9.55
CA PHE A 120 -2.53 2.67 -9.13
C PHE A 120 -3.77 2.41 -8.28
N VAL A 121 -4.65 1.55 -8.77
CA VAL A 121 -5.89 1.18 -8.07
C VAL A 121 -5.60 0.03 -7.14
N THR A 122 -5.93 0.23 -5.86
CA THR A 122 -5.75 -0.79 -4.82
C THR A 122 -6.97 -0.86 -3.92
N GLU A 123 -7.03 -1.91 -3.10
CA GLU A 123 -8.02 -2.10 -2.05
C GLU A 123 -7.99 -0.93 -1.06
N LYS A 124 -9.17 -0.47 -0.64
CA LYS A 124 -9.33 0.49 0.44
C LYS A 124 -9.36 -0.25 1.78
N ILE A 125 -8.37 0.00 2.62
CA ILE A 125 -8.31 -0.58 3.97
C ILE A 125 -8.97 0.39 4.94
N VAL A 126 -10.00 -0.07 5.65
CA VAL A 126 -10.73 0.70 6.66
C VAL A 126 -10.88 -0.08 7.95
N CYS A 127 -10.92 0.62 9.07
CA CYS A 127 -11.25 0.07 10.38
C CYS A 127 -12.79 -0.03 10.54
N PRO A 128 -13.30 -0.59 11.64
CA PRO A 128 -14.75 -0.74 11.85
C PRO A 128 -15.55 0.57 11.80
N SER A 129 -14.93 1.72 12.06
CA SER A 129 -15.57 3.03 11.91
C SER A 129 -15.78 3.47 10.44
N GLY A 130 -15.23 2.74 9.47
CA GLY A 130 -15.26 3.10 8.05
C GLY A 130 -14.11 4.02 7.61
N GLU A 131 -13.24 4.43 8.54
CA GLU A 131 -12.09 5.30 8.26
C GLU A 131 -10.82 4.48 8.06
N GLY A 132 -9.86 5.05 7.31
CA GLY A 132 -8.51 4.50 7.23
C GLY A 132 -7.76 4.77 8.53
N MET A 133 -7.17 3.73 9.14
CA MET A 133 -6.44 3.82 10.40
C MET A 133 -5.07 3.17 10.27
N THR A 134 -4.03 3.99 10.21
CA THR A 134 -2.65 3.50 10.23
C THR A 134 -2.20 3.14 11.64
N LEU A 135 -1.19 2.30 11.75
CA LEU A 135 -0.54 2.00 13.04
C LEU A 135 0.02 3.28 13.70
N PHE A 136 0.46 4.25 12.89
CA PHE A 136 0.87 5.57 13.39
C PHE A 136 -0.29 6.32 14.05
N GLU A 137 -1.45 6.36 13.41
CA GLU A 137 -2.66 7.04 13.93
C GLU A 137 -3.19 6.34 15.17
N LEU A 138 -3.23 5.00 15.20
CA LEU A 138 -3.59 4.23 16.40
C LEU A 138 -2.72 4.58 17.61
N CYS A 139 -1.41 4.68 17.42
CA CYS A 139 -0.50 5.07 18.50
C CYS A 139 -0.69 6.54 18.90
N LYS A 140 -0.81 7.44 17.90
CA LYS A 140 -0.97 8.88 18.12
C LYS A 140 -2.28 9.22 18.86
N SER A 141 -3.37 8.54 18.50
CA SER A 141 -4.69 8.70 19.15
C SER A 141 -4.83 7.93 20.47
N HIS A 142 -3.80 7.15 20.85
CA HIS A 142 -3.79 6.27 22.03
C HIS A 142 -4.92 5.21 22.03
N GLN A 143 -5.34 4.79 20.84
CA GLN A 143 -6.33 3.73 20.65
C GLN A 143 -5.69 2.34 20.48
N PHE A 144 -4.38 2.23 20.69
CA PHE A 144 -3.67 0.96 20.57
C PHE A 144 -3.94 0.09 21.81
N GLU A 145 -4.62 -1.04 21.61
CA GLU A 145 -5.10 -1.97 22.61
C GLU A 145 -4.42 -3.35 22.47
N GLU A 146 -4.70 -4.28 23.41
CA GLU A 146 -4.16 -5.65 23.40
C GLU A 146 -4.52 -6.42 22.12
N LYS A 147 -5.76 -6.24 21.59
CA LYS A 147 -6.17 -6.86 20.32
C LYS A 147 -5.29 -6.42 19.14
N HIS A 148 -4.86 -5.15 19.14
CA HIS A 148 -3.95 -4.61 18.14
C HIS A 148 -2.53 -5.18 18.31
N ALA A 149 -2.07 -5.37 19.56
CA ALA A 149 -0.76 -5.95 19.83
C ALA A 149 -0.66 -7.37 19.27
N LYS A 150 -1.67 -8.22 19.54
CA LYS A 150 -1.75 -9.59 19.01
C LYS A 150 -1.82 -9.60 17.48
N ALA A 151 -2.68 -8.77 16.87
CA ALA A 151 -2.79 -8.67 15.42
C ALA A 151 -1.47 -8.20 14.77
N LEU A 152 -0.70 -7.34 15.45
CA LEU A 152 0.60 -6.87 14.97
C LEU A 152 1.68 -7.96 15.06
N ASP A 153 1.66 -8.80 16.10
CA ASP A 153 2.54 -9.98 16.22
C ASP A 153 2.28 -10.94 15.06
N ASP A 154 1.01 -11.27 14.83
CA ASP A 154 0.57 -12.14 13.74
C ASP A 154 0.97 -11.57 12.37
N PHE A 155 0.81 -10.26 12.17
CA PHE A 155 1.21 -9.58 10.94
C PHE A 155 2.70 -9.74 10.64
N PHE A 156 3.59 -9.44 11.59
CA PHE A 156 5.02 -9.57 11.36
C PHE A 156 5.45 -11.03 11.16
N GLN A 157 4.80 -11.96 11.87
CA GLN A 157 5.05 -13.39 11.67
C GLN A 157 4.63 -13.83 10.27
N LEU A 158 3.43 -13.48 9.81
CA LEU A 158 2.96 -13.77 8.47
C LEU A 158 3.86 -13.13 7.39
N CYS A 159 4.35 -11.91 7.59
CA CYS A 159 5.29 -11.28 6.67
C CYS A 159 6.60 -12.07 6.52
N CYS A 160 7.10 -12.68 7.61
CA CYS A 160 8.26 -13.57 7.54
C CYS A 160 7.92 -14.87 6.81
N ASP A 161 6.80 -15.52 7.14
CA ASP A 161 6.41 -16.82 6.64
C ASP A 161 6.06 -16.80 5.14
N LEU A 162 5.37 -15.77 4.70
CA LEU A 162 4.98 -15.54 3.30
C LEU A 162 6.11 -14.93 2.46
N HIS A 163 7.25 -14.58 3.06
CA HIS A 163 8.37 -13.94 2.37
C HIS A 163 7.99 -12.57 1.76
N ILE A 164 7.25 -11.75 2.52
CA ILE A 164 6.95 -10.37 2.11
C ILE A 164 8.18 -9.51 2.31
N ILE A 165 8.63 -8.85 1.24
CA ILE A 165 9.88 -8.09 1.24
C ILE A 165 9.60 -6.67 1.72
N PHE A 166 10.23 -6.27 2.83
CA PHE A 166 10.17 -4.92 3.34
C PHE A 166 11.24 -4.05 2.68
N GLY A 167 10.82 -3.20 1.73
CA GLY A 167 11.69 -2.24 1.04
C GLY A 167 11.94 -0.99 1.87
N GLU A 168 10.87 -0.27 2.20
CA GLU A 168 10.87 1.00 2.93
C GLU A 168 9.68 1.10 3.89
N VAL A 169 9.31 -0.03 4.50
CA VAL A 169 8.17 -0.09 5.43
C VAL A 169 8.41 0.77 6.66
N ASN A 170 7.40 1.55 7.02
CA ASN A 170 7.35 2.36 8.21
C ASN A 170 5.98 2.24 8.89
N ILE A 171 5.82 2.84 10.07
CA ILE A 171 4.61 2.75 10.89
C ILE A 171 3.34 3.29 10.18
N ALA A 172 3.47 4.27 9.27
CA ALA A 172 2.34 4.82 8.52
C ALA A 172 1.97 3.98 7.27
N GLY A 173 2.85 3.05 6.86
CA GLY A 173 2.59 2.11 5.76
C GLY A 173 1.86 0.83 6.18
N ILE A 174 1.42 0.72 7.44
CA ILE A 174 0.71 -0.43 8.01
C ILE A 174 -0.64 0.05 8.50
N MET A 175 -1.73 -0.52 7.99
CA MET A 175 -3.10 -0.14 8.33
C MET A 175 -3.83 -1.25 9.07
N TYR A 176 -4.71 -0.85 9.99
CA TYR A 176 -5.56 -1.75 10.76
C TYR A 176 -6.92 -1.96 10.11
N THR A 177 -7.45 -3.19 10.19
CA THR A 177 -8.80 -3.53 9.76
C THR A 177 -9.36 -4.73 10.54
N GLU A 178 -10.68 -4.85 10.59
CA GLU A 178 -11.39 -6.05 11.06
C GLU A 178 -12.32 -6.60 9.96
N GLN A 179 -12.38 -5.95 8.79
CA GLN A 179 -13.41 -6.22 7.77
C GLN A 179 -13.00 -7.27 6.75
N ARG A 180 -11.70 -7.47 6.51
CA ARG A 180 -11.23 -8.40 5.46
C ARG A 180 -11.51 -9.87 5.77
N ASN A 181 -11.27 -10.28 7.02
CA ASN A 181 -11.39 -11.68 7.47
C ASN A 181 -12.24 -11.78 8.75
N ASN A 182 -13.05 -10.78 9.06
CA ASN A 182 -13.86 -10.68 10.27
C ASN A 182 -13.05 -10.88 11.57
N LYS A 183 -11.81 -10.41 11.57
CA LYS A 183 -10.89 -10.45 12.71
C LYS A 183 -9.93 -9.26 12.69
N PRO A 184 -9.40 -8.88 13.85
CA PRO A 184 -8.32 -7.89 13.94
C PRO A 184 -7.11 -8.32 13.11
N GLU A 185 -6.69 -7.49 12.15
CA GLU A 185 -5.48 -7.73 11.36
C GLU A 185 -4.84 -6.42 10.90
N PHE A 186 -3.55 -6.49 10.59
CA PHE A 186 -2.82 -5.41 9.93
C PHE A 186 -2.51 -5.76 8.48
N VAL A 187 -2.52 -4.73 7.64
CA VAL A 187 -2.29 -4.81 6.19
C VAL A 187 -1.18 -3.83 5.80
N LEU A 188 -0.19 -4.32 5.07
CA LEU A 188 0.87 -3.49 4.51
C LEU A 188 0.36 -2.78 3.25
N VAL A 189 0.32 -1.46 3.27
CA VAL A 189 -0.22 -0.62 2.19
C VAL A 189 0.85 0.22 1.49
N ASP A 190 2.08 0.27 2.03
CA ASP A 190 3.19 0.99 1.41
C ASP A 190 4.55 0.41 1.82
N GLY A 191 5.55 0.64 0.99
CA GLY A 191 6.94 0.31 1.29
C GLY A 191 7.36 -1.14 1.03
N MET A 192 6.50 -1.98 0.47
CA MET A 192 6.83 -3.37 0.11
C MET A 192 7.66 -3.48 -1.17
N GLY A 193 8.27 -4.65 -1.35
CA GLY A 193 9.01 -5.03 -2.54
C GLY A 193 10.50 -4.66 -2.51
N GLU A 194 11.28 -5.29 -3.36
CA GLU A 194 12.75 -5.19 -3.37
C GLU A 194 13.21 -3.83 -3.92
N LYS A 195 14.04 -3.15 -3.13
CA LYS A 195 14.63 -1.86 -3.47
C LYS A 195 16.08 -1.98 -3.98
N LEU A 196 16.77 -3.04 -3.55
CA LEU A 196 18.18 -3.22 -3.88
C LEU A 196 18.37 -3.64 -5.36
N PHE A 197 19.49 -3.25 -5.93
CA PHE A 197 19.86 -3.65 -7.28
C PHE A 197 20.07 -5.17 -7.36
N ILE A 198 20.78 -5.74 -6.37
CA ILE A 198 20.88 -7.20 -6.20
C ILE A 198 19.75 -7.60 -5.23
N PRO A 199 18.77 -8.42 -5.66
CA PRO A 199 17.57 -8.71 -4.89
C PRO A 199 17.80 -9.77 -3.80
N ILE A 200 18.80 -9.57 -2.93
CA ILE A 200 19.22 -10.55 -1.92
C ILE A 200 18.11 -10.96 -0.95
N ARG A 201 17.19 -10.04 -0.63
CA ARG A 201 16.02 -10.32 0.23
C ARG A 201 14.99 -11.19 -0.51
N ALA A 202 14.80 -10.96 -1.82
CA ALA A 202 13.93 -11.80 -2.64
C ALA A 202 14.52 -13.21 -2.85
N MET A 203 15.86 -13.35 -2.87
CA MET A 203 16.56 -14.62 -3.06
C MET A 203 16.63 -15.45 -1.79
N SER A 204 16.57 -14.84 -0.60
CA SER A 204 16.76 -15.55 0.67
C SER A 204 15.68 -15.23 1.70
N LYS A 205 14.83 -16.22 2.02
CA LYS A 205 13.80 -16.10 3.06
C LYS A 205 14.41 -15.75 4.43
N ARG A 206 15.59 -16.29 4.77
CA ARG A 206 16.27 -16.00 6.05
C ARG A 206 16.74 -14.55 6.12
N ILE A 207 17.34 -14.03 5.05
CA ILE A 207 17.80 -12.62 4.99
C ILE A 207 16.59 -11.69 5.05
N ASN A 208 15.51 -12.02 4.34
CA ASN A 208 14.28 -11.23 4.40
C ASN A 208 13.66 -11.24 5.79
N ALA A 209 13.51 -12.41 6.43
CA ALA A 209 12.97 -12.52 7.78
C ALA A 209 13.79 -11.67 8.79
N HIS A 210 15.14 -11.71 8.69
CA HIS A 210 15.99 -10.83 9.50
C HIS A 210 15.69 -9.34 9.26
N ASN A 211 15.49 -8.93 8.00
CA ASN A 211 15.14 -7.55 7.65
C ASN A 211 13.75 -7.17 8.17
N VAL A 212 12.76 -8.04 8.08
CA VAL A 212 11.41 -7.84 8.65
C VAL A 212 11.52 -7.63 10.16
N ARG A 213 12.20 -8.53 10.89
CA ARG A 213 12.39 -8.42 12.34
C ARG A 213 13.19 -7.17 12.76
N LYS A 214 14.15 -6.74 11.95
CA LYS A 214 14.87 -5.47 12.17
C LYS A 214 13.93 -4.27 12.04
N THR A 215 13.06 -4.28 11.03
CA THR A 215 12.06 -3.21 10.81
C THR A 215 11.01 -3.22 11.91
N GLU A 216 10.52 -4.38 12.31
CA GLU A 216 9.61 -4.55 13.45
C GLU A 216 10.15 -3.89 14.71
N ARG A 217 11.41 -4.18 15.09
CA ARG A 217 12.03 -3.58 16.28
C ARG A 217 12.05 -2.04 16.21
N LYS A 218 12.34 -1.47 15.04
CA LYS A 218 12.30 -0.02 14.85
C LYS A 218 10.89 0.56 15.02
N ILE A 219 9.89 -0.10 14.42
CA ILE A 219 8.49 0.31 14.51
C ILE A 219 8.02 0.23 15.97
N ARG A 220 8.31 -0.87 16.68
CA ARG A 220 7.93 -1.03 18.09
C ARG A 220 8.61 0.00 19.00
N ALA A 221 9.88 0.33 18.76
CA ALA A 221 10.58 1.38 19.50
C ALA A 221 9.91 2.75 19.27
N GLN A 222 9.52 3.06 18.02
CA GLN A 222 8.79 4.28 17.70
C GLN A 222 7.40 4.31 18.37
N MET A 223 6.68 3.19 18.36
CA MET A 223 5.39 3.06 19.06
C MET A 223 5.53 3.33 20.56
N GLN A 224 6.53 2.74 21.22
CA GLN A 224 6.78 2.96 22.64
C GLN A 224 7.03 4.43 22.95
N GLN A 225 7.85 5.11 22.15
CA GLN A 225 8.06 6.56 22.31
C GLN A 225 6.75 7.35 22.21
N MET A 226 5.89 7.02 21.23
CA MET A 226 4.61 7.71 21.04
C MET A 226 3.61 7.45 22.17
N LEU A 227 3.59 6.24 22.71
CA LEU A 227 2.69 5.85 23.80
C LEU A 227 3.15 6.39 25.16
N ASN A 228 4.46 6.40 25.44
CA ASN A 228 5.03 6.86 26.71
C ASN A 228 5.05 8.38 26.86
N LEU A 229 5.09 9.14 25.76
CA LEU A 229 5.07 10.62 25.81
C LEU A 229 3.82 11.21 26.49
N LYS A 230 2.76 10.40 26.72
CA LYS A 230 1.54 10.87 27.41
C LYS A 230 1.63 10.68 28.92
N ASP A 231 2.32 9.67 29.39
CA ASP A 231 2.47 9.44 30.86
C ASP A 231 3.28 10.57 31.51
N GLU A 232 4.16 11.23 30.75
CA GLU A 232 4.93 12.39 31.23
C GLU A 232 4.17 13.73 31.15
N LEU A 233 3.07 13.81 30.36
CA LEU A 233 2.29 15.04 30.13
C LEU A 233 1.02 15.14 30.97
N LEU A 234 0.65 14.11 31.73
CA LEU A 234 -0.44 14.18 32.70
C LEU A 234 0.14 14.73 34.02
N PRO A 235 -0.24 15.94 34.48
CA PRO A 235 0.15 16.41 35.79
C PRO A 235 -0.46 15.46 36.83
N LEU A 236 0.39 15.02 37.76
CA LEU A 236 -0.04 14.31 38.97
C LEU A 236 -1.14 15.14 39.65
N SER A 237 -2.38 14.73 39.52
CA SER A 237 -3.55 15.28 40.24
C SER A 237 -3.65 14.67 41.62
#